data_c1dfad2ef4be9e50db761556d422e083
#
_entry.id   c1dfad2ef4be9e50db761556d422e083
#
_cell.length_a   1.000
_cell.length_b   1.000
_cell.length_c   1.000
_cell.angle_alpha   90.00
_cell.angle_beta   90.00
_cell.angle_gamma   90.00
#
_symmetry.space_group_name_H-M   'P 1'
#
loop_
_entity.id
_entity.type
_entity.pdbx_description
1 polymer ?
#
loop_
_entity_poly.entity_id
_entity_poly.type
_entity_poly.pdbx_seq_one_letter_code
_entity_poly.pdbx_strand_id
1 'polypeptide(L)'
;IDFEGRKWEVSAPEAVMTCSAVAYFFAKQVTEVLDIPVGLVISSWGGSRIESWMNEKTLASIDGVDIEAARSSKLKMHHRLGCMYDTMLWPVRNFTARGFLWYQGESNIFNYYCYAPMMTAMVQLWREVWEAPNMPFYYVQIAPHKYKDSQDTDAALLREAQIKALEIIPNSGMVSTADIGDEFCIHPPQKDVVGLRLATLALTKTYNICGLPSTGPTMTKVNYSEGKAIVTFDNASAGL
;
A
#
# COMPACT_ATOMS: atom_id res chain seq x y z
N ILE A 1 -20.11 -11.73 2.32
CA ILE A 1 -18.87 -12.49 2.64
C ILE A 1 -19.14 -13.18 3.97
N ASP A 2 -19.11 -14.50 3.94
CA ASP A 2 -19.29 -15.30 5.13
C ASP A 2 -17.97 -15.38 5.89
N PHE A 3 -17.96 -14.91 7.14
CA PHE A 3 -16.84 -15.02 8.06
C PHE A 3 -16.98 -16.21 9.02
N GLU A 4 -18.06 -16.97 8.95
CA GLU A 4 -18.24 -18.16 9.77
C GLU A 4 -17.11 -19.16 9.50
N GLY A 5 -16.50 -19.64 10.58
CA GLY A 5 -15.39 -20.60 10.53
C GLY A 5 -14.00 -20.01 10.33
N ARG A 6 -13.83 -18.68 10.16
CA ARG A 6 -12.50 -18.05 10.14
C ARG A 6 -11.90 -18.08 11.55
N LYS A 7 -10.68 -18.59 11.64
CA LYS A 7 -9.92 -18.72 12.90
C LYS A 7 -8.44 -18.40 12.67
N TRP A 8 -7.73 -18.16 13.76
CA TRP A 8 -6.29 -18.10 13.73
C TRP A 8 -5.71 -19.47 13.38
N GLU A 9 -4.79 -19.47 12.43
CA GLU A 9 -4.07 -20.66 12.00
C GLU A 9 -2.58 -20.44 12.22
N VAL A 10 -1.89 -21.48 12.65
CA VAL A 10 -0.42 -21.46 12.70
C VAL A 10 0.11 -21.45 11.28
N SER A 11 1.22 -20.75 11.06
CA SER A 11 1.93 -20.66 9.76
C SER A 11 2.52 -22.03 9.40
N ALA A 12 1.68 -22.96 9.01
CA ALA A 12 2.04 -24.27 8.45
C ALA A 12 1.99 -24.21 6.91
N PRO A 13 2.65 -25.13 6.18
CA PRO A 13 2.67 -25.12 4.71
C PRO A 13 1.29 -25.00 4.08
N GLU A 14 0.29 -25.69 4.61
CA GLU A 14 -1.09 -25.69 4.09
C GLU A 14 -1.77 -24.33 4.26
N ALA A 15 -1.57 -23.68 5.42
CA ALA A 15 -2.13 -22.36 5.70
C ALA A 15 -1.44 -21.27 4.85
N VAL A 16 -0.13 -21.39 4.64
CA VAL A 16 0.66 -20.44 3.87
C VAL A 16 0.30 -20.45 2.38
N MET A 17 -0.11 -21.60 1.84
CA MET A 17 -0.50 -21.72 0.42
C MET A 17 -1.67 -20.80 0.03
N THR A 18 -2.52 -20.42 0.96
CA THR A 18 -3.69 -19.54 0.74
C THR A 18 -3.49 -18.14 1.31
N CYS A 19 -2.34 -17.87 1.92
CA CYS A 19 -1.98 -16.59 2.52
C CYS A 19 -1.48 -15.60 1.49
N SER A 20 -1.53 -14.30 1.80
CA SER A 20 -0.81 -13.29 1.04
C SER A 20 0.70 -13.53 1.12
N ALA A 21 1.35 -13.79 -0.01
CA ALA A 21 2.79 -14.00 -0.06
C ALA A 21 3.57 -12.79 0.49
N VAL A 22 3.14 -11.56 0.17
CA VAL A 22 3.76 -10.34 0.72
C VAL A 22 3.67 -10.31 2.24
N ALA A 23 2.48 -10.59 2.80
CA ALA A 23 2.27 -10.61 4.25
C ALA A 23 3.09 -11.72 4.93
N TYR A 24 3.16 -12.89 4.31
CA TYR A 24 3.97 -14.00 4.81
C TYR A 24 5.47 -13.64 4.90
N PHE A 25 6.06 -13.14 3.81
CA PHE A 25 7.48 -12.78 3.80
C PHE A 25 7.78 -11.60 4.73
N PHE A 26 6.86 -10.65 4.85
CA PHE A 26 6.93 -9.59 5.86
C PHE A 26 6.98 -10.16 7.27
N ALA A 27 6.02 -10.99 7.65
CA ALA A 27 5.94 -11.54 8.99
C ALA A 27 7.14 -12.45 9.31
N LYS A 28 7.55 -13.28 8.35
CA LYS A 28 8.74 -14.12 8.48
C LYS A 28 9.97 -13.29 8.87
N GLN A 29 10.27 -12.24 8.10
CA GLN A 29 11.43 -11.39 8.35
C GLN A 29 11.34 -10.66 9.71
N VAL A 30 10.16 -10.14 10.06
CA VAL A 30 9.97 -9.45 11.36
C VAL A 30 10.13 -10.43 12.51
N THR A 31 9.57 -11.63 12.41
CA THR A 31 9.73 -12.70 13.41
C THR A 31 11.20 -13.10 13.59
N GLU A 32 11.93 -13.31 12.49
CA GLU A 32 13.32 -13.72 12.52
C GLU A 32 14.25 -12.67 13.17
N VAL A 33 13.98 -11.37 12.94
CA VAL A 33 14.82 -10.28 13.47
C VAL A 33 14.49 -9.96 14.93
N LEU A 34 13.20 -9.98 15.30
CA LEU A 34 12.76 -9.55 16.62
C LEU A 34 12.57 -10.70 17.61
N ASP A 35 12.60 -11.95 17.15
CA ASP A 35 12.29 -13.16 17.94
C ASP A 35 10.95 -13.08 18.67
N ILE A 36 9.93 -12.58 17.97
CA ILE A 36 8.55 -12.44 18.48
C ILE A 36 7.54 -13.06 17.50
N PRO A 37 6.42 -13.60 17.98
CA PRO A 37 5.34 -14.04 17.09
C PRO A 37 4.67 -12.84 16.40
N VAL A 38 4.38 -12.98 15.10
CA VAL A 38 3.66 -11.97 14.31
C VAL A 38 2.33 -12.54 13.82
N GLY A 39 1.23 -11.93 14.24
CA GLY A 39 -0.10 -12.25 13.75
C GLY A 39 -0.45 -11.43 12.49
N LEU A 40 -1.03 -12.09 11.48
CA LEU A 40 -1.47 -11.46 10.24
C LEU A 40 -3.00 -11.50 10.14
N VAL A 41 -3.65 -10.34 10.09
CA VAL A 41 -5.06 -10.21 9.71
C VAL A 41 -5.10 -9.83 8.24
N ILE A 42 -5.47 -10.79 7.37
CA ILE A 42 -5.47 -10.58 5.93
C ILE A 42 -6.85 -10.18 5.46
N SER A 43 -6.97 -8.91 5.09
CA SER A 43 -8.17 -8.30 4.53
C SER A 43 -7.80 -7.74 3.16
N SER A 44 -8.01 -8.54 2.10
CA SER A 44 -7.60 -8.16 0.74
C SER A 44 -8.57 -8.70 -0.31
N TRP A 45 -8.76 -7.91 -1.37
CA TRP A 45 -9.56 -8.30 -2.54
C TRP A 45 -8.87 -7.82 -3.81
N GLY A 46 -8.47 -8.73 -4.68
CA GLY A 46 -7.76 -8.42 -5.91
C GLY A 46 -8.57 -7.52 -6.86
N GLY A 47 -7.92 -6.50 -7.43
CA GLY A 47 -8.53 -5.54 -8.34
C GLY A 47 -9.50 -4.55 -7.69
N SER A 48 -9.55 -4.45 -6.35
CA SER A 48 -10.40 -3.45 -5.69
C SER A 48 -9.91 -2.03 -5.93
N ARG A 49 -10.84 -1.07 -5.92
CA ARG A 49 -10.55 0.36 -5.94
C ARG A 49 -10.47 0.91 -4.54
N ILE A 50 -9.67 1.98 -4.35
CA ILE A 50 -9.50 2.61 -3.03
C ILE A 50 -10.83 3.11 -2.45
N GLU A 51 -11.76 3.57 -3.30
CA GLU A 51 -13.09 4.05 -2.90
C GLU A 51 -13.89 2.98 -2.16
N SER A 52 -13.64 1.70 -2.45
CA SER A 52 -14.35 0.60 -1.77
C SER A 52 -13.89 0.36 -0.33
N TRP A 53 -12.74 0.92 0.08
CA TRP A 53 -12.12 0.73 1.39
C TRP A 53 -12.37 1.88 2.38
N MET A 54 -13.25 2.81 2.05
CA MET A 54 -13.69 3.90 2.94
C MET A 54 -15.20 4.07 2.92
N ASN A 55 -15.73 4.67 3.98
CA ASN A 55 -17.15 4.97 4.04
C ASN A 55 -17.49 6.18 3.18
N GLU A 56 -18.78 6.35 2.92
CA GLU A 56 -19.29 7.42 2.07
C GLU A 56 -18.98 8.82 2.60
N LYS A 57 -19.12 9.03 3.91
CA LYS A 57 -18.84 10.33 4.52
C LYS A 57 -17.40 10.78 4.26
N THR A 58 -16.47 9.87 4.38
CA THR A 58 -15.05 10.13 4.11
C THR A 58 -14.81 10.42 2.64
N LEU A 59 -15.37 9.60 1.73
CA LEU A 59 -15.16 9.81 0.30
C LEU A 59 -15.80 11.13 -0.18
N ALA A 60 -16.99 11.49 0.34
CA ALA A 60 -17.70 12.73 0.01
C ALA A 60 -16.98 14.00 0.50
N SER A 61 -16.04 13.88 1.42
CA SER A 61 -15.24 15.03 1.88
C SER A 61 -14.04 15.36 0.98
N ILE A 62 -13.83 14.59 -0.09
CA ILE A 62 -12.66 14.73 -0.96
C ILE A 62 -13.07 15.46 -2.25
N ASP A 63 -12.45 16.60 -2.49
CA ASP A 63 -12.72 17.38 -3.71
C ASP A 63 -12.35 16.60 -4.98
N GLY A 64 -13.20 16.72 -6.00
CA GLY A 64 -12.99 16.12 -7.31
C GLY A 64 -13.37 14.63 -7.41
N VAL A 65 -13.92 14.01 -6.34
CA VAL A 65 -14.42 12.64 -6.39
C VAL A 65 -15.90 12.62 -6.80
N ASP A 66 -16.21 11.82 -7.81
CA ASP A 66 -17.59 11.58 -8.24
C ASP A 66 -18.23 10.46 -7.39
N ILE A 67 -18.99 10.86 -6.39
CA ILE A 67 -19.66 9.95 -5.45
C ILE A 67 -20.73 9.11 -6.15
N GLU A 68 -21.47 9.68 -7.08
CA GLU A 68 -22.53 8.95 -7.80
C GLU A 68 -21.93 7.87 -8.71
N ALA A 69 -20.81 8.18 -9.37
CA ALA A 69 -20.08 7.17 -10.11
C ALA A 69 -19.53 6.07 -9.19
N ALA A 70 -19.01 6.41 -8.01
CA ALA A 70 -18.49 5.45 -7.03
C ALA A 70 -19.58 4.54 -6.41
N ARG A 71 -20.82 5.03 -6.31
CA ARG A 71 -21.99 4.25 -5.84
C ARG A 71 -22.58 3.32 -6.89
N SER A 72 -22.29 3.53 -8.16
CA SER A 72 -23.01 2.90 -9.27
C SER A 72 -23.12 1.38 -9.12
N SER A 73 -24.35 0.87 -9.19
CA SER A 73 -24.62 -0.57 -9.18
C SER A 73 -24.07 -1.32 -10.40
N LYS A 74 -23.70 -0.58 -11.45
CA LYS A 74 -23.03 -1.13 -12.64
C LYS A 74 -21.59 -1.51 -12.38
N LEU A 75 -20.96 -0.98 -11.32
CA LEU A 75 -19.62 -1.36 -10.91
C LEU A 75 -19.61 -2.77 -10.31
N LYS A 76 -18.48 -3.48 -10.47
CA LYS A 76 -18.22 -4.70 -9.72
C LYS A 76 -18.21 -4.38 -8.22
N MET A 77 -18.64 -5.32 -7.39
CA MET A 77 -18.76 -5.14 -5.93
C MET A 77 -17.51 -4.51 -5.30
N HIS A 78 -16.34 -5.01 -5.63
CA HIS A 78 -15.06 -4.54 -5.10
C HIS A 78 -14.58 -3.18 -5.67
N HIS A 79 -15.36 -2.59 -6.57
CA HIS A 79 -15.15 -1.21 -7.05
C HIS A 79 -16.12 -0.21 -6.42
N ARG A 80 -17.23 -0.70 -5.82
CA ARG A 80 -18.25 0.19 -5.27
C ARG A 80 -17.78 0.78 -3.95
N LEU A 81 -18.13 2.02 -3.76
CA LEU A 81 -17.94 2.76 -2.53
C LEU A 81 -18.35 1.92 -1.32
N GLY A 82 -17.48 1.84 -0.33
CA GLY A 82 -17.72 1.23 0.98
C GLY A 82 -17.76 -0.29 1.04
N CYS A 83 -17.91 -1.00 -0.08
CA CYS A 83 -18.13 -2.44 -0.05
C CYS A 83 -17.02 -3.22 0.69
N MET A 84 -15.76 -2.91 0.45
CA MET A 84 -14.65 -3.59 1.14
C MET A 84 -14.49 -3.08 2.58
N TYR A 85 -14.79 -1.80 2.79
CA TYR A 85 -14.81 -1.23 4.13
C TYR A 85 -15.81 -1.96 5.03
N ASP A 86 -17.05 -2.10 4.60
CA ASP A 86 -18.12 -2.70 5.40
C ASP A 86 -17.94 -4.22 5.58
N THR A 87 -17.46 -4.92 4.54
CA THR A 87 -17.44 -6.39 4.53
C THR A 87 -16.11 -6.99 4.96
N MET A 88 -14.99 -6.27 4.85
CA MET A 88 -13.66 -6.83 5.11
C MET A 88 -12.87 -6.07 6.16
N LEU A 89 -13.01 -4.74 6.25
CA LEU A 89 -12.28 -3.95 7.22
C LEU A 89 -13.06 -3.82 8.54
N TRP A 90 -14.30 -3.38 8.48
CA TRP A 90 -15.14 -3.15 9.67
C TRP A 90 -15.29 -4.36 10.57
N PRO A 91 -15.45 -5.59 10.09
CA PRO A 91 -15.54 -6.78 10.94
C PRO A 91 -14.28 -7.06 11.77
N VAL A 92 -13.11 -6.65 11.28
CA VAL A 92 -11.81 -6.92 11.96
C VAL A 92 -11.31 -5.75 12.81
N ARG A 93 -12.05 -4.65 12.91
CA ARG A 93 -11.64 -3.42 13.61
C ARG A 93 -11.33 -3.59 15.10
N ASN A 94 -11.87 -4.63 15.73
CA ASN A 94 -11.66 -4.90 17.16
C ASN A 94 -10.35 -5.65 17.45
N PHE A 95 -9.62 -6.09 16.41
CA PHE A 95 -8.29 -6.67 16.62
C PHE A 95 -7.27 -5.56 16.88
N THR A 96 -6.53 -5.69 17.98
CA THR A 96 -5.37 -4.81 18.21
C THR A 96 -4.33 -5.05 17.11
N ALA A 97 -3.99 -4.00 16.38
CA ALA A 97 -3.01 -4.06 15.30
C ALA A 97 -1.81 -3.16 15.61
N ARG A 98 -0.63 -3.55 15.15
CA ARG A 98 0.59 -2.76 15.25
C ARG A 98 0.76 -1.76 14.11
N GLY A 99 0.12 -2.01 12.97
CA GLY A 99 0.17 -1.16 11.79
C GLY A 99 -0.59 -1.78 10.62
N PHE A 100 -0.69 -1.02 9.55
CA PHE A 100 -1.31 -1.45 8.30
C PHE A 100 -0.26 -1.64 7.21
N LEU A 101 -0.46 -2.67 6.39
CA LEU A 101 0.24 -2.87 5.12
C LEU A 101 -0.76 -2.73 3.98
N TRP A 102 -0.44 -1.87 3.00
CA TRP A 102 -1.33 -1.58 1.88
C TRP A 102 -0.63 -1.81 0.54
N TYR A 103 -1.23 -2.60 -0.34
CA TYR A 103 -0.74 -2.84 -1.69
C TYR A 103 -1.90 -2.78 -2.67
N GLN A 104 -2.11 -1.64 -3.27
CA GLN A 104 -3.22 -1.36 -4.20
C GLN A 104 -2.87 -0.12 -5.05
N GLY A 105 -3.53 0.04 -6.19
CA GLY A 105 -3.44 1.24 -7.00
C GLY A 105 -3.77 1.00 -8.46
N GLU A 106 -3.53 -0.18 -8.98
CA GLU A 106 -3.66 -0.52 -10.40
C GLU A 106 -5.08 -0.27 -10.94
N SER A 107 -6.11 -0.50 -10.13
CA SER A 107 -7.51 -0.22 -10.48
C SER A 107 -7.90 1.27 -10.40
N ASN A 108 -6.97 2.14 -9.97
CA ASN A 108 -7.17 3.58 -9.84
C ASN A 108 -6.28 4.43 -10.76
N ILE A 109 -5.58 3.84 -11.73
CA ILE A 109 -4.70 4.59 -12.63
C ILE A 109 -5.45 5.68 -13.39
N PHE A 110 -6.72 5.47 -13.73
CA PHE A 110 -7.56 6.41 -14.47
C PHE A 110 -7.99 7.65 -13.65
N ASN A 111 -7.94 7.59 -12.30
CA ASN A 111 -8.24 8.71 -11.40
C ASN A 111 -7.08 9.04 -10.45
N TYR A 112 -5.85 8.92 -10.95
CA TYR A 112 -4.62 9.20 -10.24
C TYR A 112 -4.60 10.58 -9.55
N TYR A 113 -5.28 11.57 -10.13
CA TYR A 113 -5.33 12.96 -9.64
C TYR A 113 -6.02 13.08 -8.26
N CYS A 114 -6.93 12.17 -7.92
CA CYS A 114 -7.58 12.09 -6.60
C CYS A 114 -6.90 11.08 -5.66
N TYR A 115 -5.93 10.29 -6.12
CA TYR A 115 -5.45 9.14 -5.36
C TYR A 115 -4.75 9.52 -4.05
N ALA A 116 -3.89 10.53 -4.05
CA ALA A 116 -3.20 10.97 -2.82
C ALA A 116 -4.18 11.53 -1.77
N PRO A 117 -5.15 12.41 -2.09
CA PRO A 117 -6.22 12.79 -1.17
C PRO A 117 -7.04 11.61 -0.67
N MET A 118 -7.46 10.68 -1.55
CA MET A 118 -8.22 9.48 -1.16
C MET A 118 -7.44 8.60 -0.19
N MET A 119 -6.17 8.35 -0.47
CA MET A 119 -5.33 7.53 0.42
C MET A 119 -5.11 8.20 1.78
N THR A 120 -4.92 9.51 1.80
CA THR A 120 -4.80 10.28 3.04
C THR A 120 -6.06 10.17 3.89
N ALA A 121 -7.23 10.39 3.30
CA ALA A 121 -8.51 10.31 4.00
C ALA A 121 -8.83 8.87 4.45
N MET A 122 -8.50 7.86 3.65
CA MET A 122 -8.65 6.46 4.01
C MET A 122 -7.80 6.10 5.24
N VAL A 123 -6.54 6.50 5.26
CA VAL A 123 -5.63 6.22 6.39
C VAL A 123 -6.13 6.92 7.66
N GLN A 124 -6.58 8.15 7.55
CA GLN A 124 -7.17 8.87 8.68
C GLN A 124 -8.41 8.13 9.22
N LEU A 125 -9.35 7.75 8.34
CA LEU A 125 -10.53 6.96 8.71
C LEU A 125 -10.14 5.66 9.43
N TRP A 126 -9.17 4.91 8.91
CA TRP A 126 -8.76 3.65 9.53
C TRP A 126 -8.14 3.86 10.91
N ARG A 127 -7.32 4.90 11.06
CA ARG A 127 -6.75 5.28 12.37
C ARG A 127 -7.82 5.70 13.38
N GLU A 128 -8.86 6.39 12.93
CA GLU A 128 -10.03 6.74 13.77
C GLU A 128 -10.79 5.47 14.20
N VAL A 129 -11.05 4.55 13.28
CA VAL A 129 -11.75 3.28 13.54
C VAL A 129 -11.00 2.39 14.55
N TRP A 130 -9.66 2.41 14.52
CA TRP A 130 -8.82 1.68 15.48
C TRP A 130 -8.47 2.48 16.73
N GLU A 131 -8.97 3.71 16.86
CA GLU A 131 -8.63 4.63 17.97
C GLU A 131 -7.11 4.81 18.16
N ALA A 132 -6.38 4.79 17.06
CA ALA A 132 -4.92 4.80 17.01
C ALA A 132 -4.38 5.83 16.00
N PRO A 133 -4.42 7.14 16.32
CA PRO A 133 -4.14 8.23 15.38
C PRO A 133 -2.73 8.20 14.78
N ASN A 134 -1.81 7.54 15.45
CA ASN A 134 -0.42 7.42 15.00
C ASN A 134 -0.05 6.00 14.53
N MET A 135 -1.04 5.14 14.25
CA MET A 135 -0.77 3.78 13.78
C MET A 135 0.06 3.82 12.48
N PRO A 136 1.17 3.07 12.38
CA PRO A 136 1.99 3.00 11.18
C PRO A 136 1.18 2.54 9.96
N PHE A 137 1.41 3.19 8.83
CA PHE A 137 0.82 2.81 7.55
C PHE A 137 1.92 2.68 6.50
N TYR A 138 2.24 1.45 6.13
CA TYR A 138 3.27 1.17 5.13
C TYR A 138 2.64 0.61 3.87
N TYR A 139 3.11 1.09 2.71
CA TYR A 139 2.49 0.73 1.45
C TYR A 139 3.48 0.48 0.33
N VAL A 140 2.97 -0.22 -0.68
CA VAL A 140 3.73 -0.58 -1.87
C VAL A 140 3.32 0.35 -3.01
N GLN A 141 4.30 0.97 -3.65
CA GLN A 141 4.11 1.68 -4.91
C GLN A 141 3.81 0.65 -6.01
N ILE A 142 2.81 0.91 -6.86
CA ILE A 142 2.45 -0.02 -7.93
C ILE A 142 3.62 -0.27 -8.89
N ALA A 143 3.73 -1.53 -9.34
CA ALA A 143 4.77 -1.95 -10.26
C ALA A 143 4.58 -1.37 -11.67
N PRO A 144 5.66 -1.17 -12.43
CA PRO A 144 5.58 -0.92 -13.86
C PRO A 144 4.83 -2.05 -14.58
N HIS A 145 3.87 -1.66 -15.42
CA HIS A 145 3.08 -2.56 -16.26
C HIS A 145 2.50 -1.81 -17.44
N LYS A 146 2.30 -2.47 -18.56
CA LYS A 146 1.67 -1.92 -19.77
C LYS A 146 0.16 -2.11 -19.71
N TYR A 147 -0.55 -1.07 -19.34
CA TYR A 147 -2.01 -1.07 -19.30
C TYR A 147 -2.59 -0.83 -20.70
N LYS A 148 -3.49 -1.73 -21.15
CA LYS A 148 -4.06 -1.69 -22.51
C LYS A 148 -4.97 -0.49 -22.78
N ASP A 149 -5.72 -0.07 -21.75
CA ASP A 149 -6.81 0.89 -21.87
C ASP A 149 -6.52 2.22 -21.16
N SER A 150 -5.24 2.49 -20.84
CA SER A 150 -4.82 3.73 -20.19
C SER A 150 -3.97 4.59 -21.13
N GLN A 151 -3.91 5.87 -20.85
CA GLN A 151 -2.87 6.75 -21.38
C GLN A 151 -1.52 6.19 -20.92
N ASP A 152 -0.49 6.25 -21.76
CA ASP A 152 0.85 5.71 -21.44
C ASP A 152 1.45 6.26 -20.14
N THR A 153 0.97 7.41 -19.67
CA THR A 153 1.47 8.10 -18.47
C THR A 153 0.65 7.86 -17.20
N ASP A 154 -0.59 7.36 -17.27
CA ASP A 154 -1.50 7.29 -16.11
C ASP A 154 -0.92 6.49 -14.93
N ALA A 155 -0.31 5.34 -15.19
CA ALA A 155 0.33 4.55 -14.17
C ALA A 155 1.57 5.23 -13.56
N ALA A 156 2.30 6.03 -14.34
CA ALA A 156 3.40 6.84 -13.84
C ALA A 156 2.90 7.97 -12.94
N LEU A 157 1.80 8.63 -13.34
CA LEU A 157 1.14 9.67 -12.55
C LEU A 157 0.53 9.12 -11.25
N LEU A 158 0.02 7.88 -11.27
CA LEU A 158 -0.42 7.23 -10.03
C LEU A 158 0.77 6.95 -9.09
N ARG A 159 1.92 6.48 -9.61
CA ARG A 159 3.12 6.32 -8.78
C ARG A 159 3.59 7.64 -8.17
N GLU A 160 3.50 8.74 -8.92
CA GLU A 160 3.74 10.09 -8.40
C GLU A 160 2.74 10.47 -7.30
N ALA A 161 1.45 10.16 -7.48
CA ALA A 161 0.43 10.39 -6.46
C ALA A 161 0.71 9.58 -5.17
N GLN A 162 1.22 8.35 -5.30
CA GLN A 162 1.67 7.56 -4.15
C GLN A 162 2.87 8.21 -3.43
N ILE A 163 3.82 8.81 -4.15
CA ILE A 163 4.91 9.59 -3.54
C ILE A 163 4.36 10.83 -2.82
N LYS A 164 3.43 11.57 -3.43
CA LYS A 164 2.78 12.73 -2.79
C LYS A 164 2.05 12.35 -1.50
N ALA A 165 1.40 11.19 -1.47
CA ALA A 165 0.76 10.68 -0.25
C ALA A 165 1.76 10.43 0.89
N LEU A 166 3.00 10.03 0.58
CA LEU A 166 4.06 9.84 1.57
C LEU A 166 4.43 11.15 2.27
N GLU A 167 4.37 12.27 1.58
CA GLU A 167 4.66 13.60 2.14
C GLU A 167 3.54 14.11 3.06
N ILE A 168 2.29 13.66 2.82
CA ILE A 168 1.10 14.16 3.52
C ILE A 168 0.75 13.28 4.73
N ILE A 169 0.88 11.95 4.61
CA ILE A 169 0.44 11.01 5.64
C ILE A 169 1.53 10.86 6.70
N PRO A 170 1.33 11.35 7.94
CA PRO A 170 2.33 11.19 9.00
C PRO A 170 2.46 9.71 9.39
N ASN A 171 3.62 9.33 9.92
CA ASN A 171 3.95 7.95 10.31
C ASN A 171 3.59 6.93 9.22
N SER A 172 3.99 7.23 7.99
CA SER A 172 3.85 6.36 6.83
C SER A 172 5.21 6.01 6.21
N GLY A 173 5.20 5.08 5.28
CA GLY A 173 6.37 4.71 4.50
C GLY A 173 5.97 3.95 3.25
N MET A 174 6.75 4.09 2.20
CA MET A 174 6.51 3.45 0.91
C MET A 174 7.71 2.61 0.50
N VAL A 175 7.45 1.47 -0.10
CA VAL A 175 8.46 0.68 -0.79
C VAL A 175 8.20 0.67 -2.29
N SER A 176 9.24 0.82 -3.08
CA SER A 176 9.13 0.81 -4.54
C SER A 176 9.16 -0.62 -5.08
N THR A 177 8.52 -0.82 -6.22
CA THR A 177 8.57 -2.04 -7.04
C THR A 177 9.00 -1.74 -8.47
N ALA A 178 9.62 -0.57 -8.69
CA ALA A 178 10.01 -0.12 -10.03
C ALA A 178 11.00 -1.06 -10.73
N ASP A 179 11.84 -1.73 -9.96
CA ASP A 179 12.90 -2.66 -10.41
C ASP A 179 12.43 -4.12 -10.54
N ILE A 180 11.24 -4.46 -10.07
CA ILE A 180 10.69 -5.81 -10.07
C ILE A 180 9.36 -5.93 -10.81
N GLY A 181 8.96 -4.87 -11.53
CA GLY A 181 7.79 -4.88 -12.41
C GLY A 181 8.00 -5.72 -13.68
N ASP A 182 6.92 -5.99 -14.37
CA ASP A 182 6.91 -6.73 -15.64
C ASP A 182 5.94 -6.06 -16.62
N GLU A 183 6.39 -5.81 -17.83
CA GLU A 183 5.59 -5.15 -18.88
C GLU A 183 4.29 -5.90 -19.17
N PHE A 184 4.31 -7.23 -19.10
CA PHE A 184 3.20 -8.09 -19.50
C PHE A 184 2.48 -8.77 -18.32
N CYS A 185 3.03 -8.70 -17.10
CA CYS A 185 2.43 -9.27 -15.91
C CYS A 185 2.18 -8.19 -14.84
N ILE A 186 0.91 -7.85 -14.63
CA ILE A 186 0.50 -6.87 -13.59
C ILE A 186 0.79 -7.38 -12.16
N HIS A 187 1.03 -8.69 -12.00
CA HIS A 187 1.32 -9.33 -10.72
C HIS A 187 2.77 -9.81 -10.69
N PRO A 188 3.76 -8.94 -10.44
CA PRO A 188 5.16 -9.36 -10.42
C PRO A 188 5.36 -10.49 -9.38
N PRO A 189 6.11 -11.55 -9.75
CA PRO A 189 6.21 -12.76 -8.91
C PRO A 189 7.08 -12.58 -7.65
N GLN A 190 7.97 -11.60 -7.63
CA GLN A 190 8.94 -11.37 -6.55
C GLN A 190 8.27 -10.78 -5.28
N LYS A 191 7.29 -11.51 -4.72
CA LYS A 191 6.54 -11.09 -3.52
C LYS A 191 7.38 -11.17 -2.24
N ASP A 192 8.40 -12.00 -2.24
CA ASP A 192 9.42 -12.07 -1.21
C ASP A 192 10.21 -10.75 -1.08
N VAL A 193 10.63 -10.18 -2.21
CA VAL A 193 11.32 -8.87 -2.24
C VAL A 193 10.40 -7.76 -1.69
N VAL A 194 9.13 -7.76 -2.07
CA VAL A 194 8.15 -6.78 -1.56
C VAL A 194 7.96 -6.94 -0.06
N GLY A 195 7.77 -8.17 0.42
CA GLY A 195 7.62 -8.48 1.85
C GLY A 195 8.85 -8.08 2.66
N LEU A 196 10.05 -8.37 2.16
CA LEU A 196 11.32 -7.98 2.79
C LEU A 196 11.47 -6.46 2.88
N ARG A 197 11.16 -5.71 1.81
CA ARG A 197 11.22 -4.23 1.81
C ARG A 197 10.27 -3.63 2.84
N LEU A 198 9.03 -4.12 2.93
CA LEU A 198 8.07 -3.69 3.93
C LEU A 198 8.52 -4.04 5.36
N ALA A 199 9.10 -5.23 5.57
CA ALA A 199 9.63 -5.64 6.86
C ALA A 199 10.81 -4.75 7.28
N THR A 200 11.75 -4.49 6.38
CA THR A 200 12.89 -3.58 6.65
C THR A 200 12.40 -2.19 7.03
N LEU A 201 11.38 -1.68 6.32
CA LEU A 201 10.77 -0.39 6.63
C LEU A 201 10.11 -0.38 8.03
N ALA A 202 9.39 -1.44 8.40
CA ALA A 202 8.76 -1.58 9.72
C ALA A 202 9.83 -1.74 10.83
N LEU A 203 10.85 -2.57 10.61
CA LEU A 203 11.94 -2.78 11.56
C LEU A 203 12.65 -1.46 11.89
N THR A 204 12.91 -0.62 10.90
CA THR A 204 13.57 0.67 11.11
C THR A 204 12.62 1.72 11.72
N LYS A 205 11.44 1.93 11.14
CA LYS A 205 10.55 3.03 11.54
C LYS A 205 9.68 2.72 12.76
N THR A 206 9.24 1.46 12.92
CA THR A 206 8.34 1.07 14.03
C THR A 206 9.11 0.47 15.20
N TYR A 207 10.14 -0.33 14.90
CA TYR A 207 10.90 -1.07 15.91
C TYR A 207 12.26 -0.46 16.20
N ASN A 208 12.64 0.63 15.52
CA ASN A 208 13.89 1.39 15.74
C ASN A 208 15.18 0.57 15.58
N ILE A 209 15.17 -0.42 14.71
CA ILE A 209 16.37 -1.20 14.37
C ILE A 209 17.25 -0.34 13.46
N CYS A 210 18.45 0.00 13.94
CA CYS A 210 19.39 0.85 13.21
C CYS A 210 20.22 0.05 12.19
N GLY A 211 20.72 0.75 11.17
CA GLY A 211 21.70 0.18 10.21
C GLY A 211 21.06 -0.58 9.04
N LEU A 212 19.75 -0.65 8.95
CA LEU A 212 19.07 -1.24 7.80
C LEU A 212 18.69 -0.15 6.77
N PRO A 213 18.97 -0.33 5.47
CA PRO A 213 18.54 0.59 4.42
C PRO A 213 17.04 0.41 4.14
N SER A 214 16.22 1.23 4.76
CA SER A 214 14.75 1.13 4.66
C SER A 214 14.12 1.99 3.57
N THR A 215 14.90 2.93 3.02
CA THR A 215 14.47 3.84 1.95
C THR A 215 15.52 3.86 0.86
N GLY A 216 15.09 3.81 -0.39
CA GLY A 216 15.98 3.96 -1.55
C GLY A 216 16.42 5.41 -1.77
N PRO A 217 17.32 5.64 -2.74
CA PRO A 217 17.75 6.98 -3.12
C PRO A 217 16.55 7.87 -3.47
N THR A 218 16.54 9.07 -2.91
CA THR A 218 15.49 10.07 -3.15
C THR A 218 16.13 11.32 -3.76
N MET A 219 15.69 11.69 -4.96
CA MET A 219 16.16 12.90 -5.62
C MET A 219 15.77 14.14 -4.81
N THR A 220 16.76 14.98 -4.46
CA THR A 220 16.54 16.19 -3.68
C THR A 220 16.79 17.45 -4.48
N LYS A 221 17.66 17.41 -5.49
CA LYS A 221 18.01 18.58 -6.27
C LYS A 221 18.48 18.20 -7.68
N VAL A 222 18.14 19.07 -8.63
CA VAL A 222 18.72 19.03 -9.98
C VAL A 222 19.32 20.39 -10.29
N ASN A 223 20.57 20.44 -10.71
CA ASN A 223 21.25 21.62 -11.21
C ASN A 223 21.59 21.43 -12.69
N TYR A 224 21.29 22.40 -13.51
CA TYR A 224 21.65 22.41 -14.94
C TYR A 224 22.82 23.37 -15.16
N SER A 225 23.89 22.87 -15.75
CA SER A 225 25.09 23.67 -16.07
C SER A 225 25.84 23.01 -17.22
N GLU A 226 26.31 23.82 -18.17
CA GLU A 226 27.17 23.40 -19.30
C GLU A 226 26.60 22.17 -20.08
N GLY A 227 25.29 22.17 -20.32
CA GLY A 227 24.63 21.07 -21.06
C GLY A 227 24.47 19.75 -20.26
N LYS A 228 24.73 19.77 -18.95
CA LYS A 228 24.62 18.65 -18.03
C LYS A 228 23.54 18.90 -17.00
N ALA A 229 22.89 17.83 -16.54
CA ALA A 229 22.04 17.81 -15.37
C ALA A 229 22.78 17.08 -14.24
N ILE A 230 23.05 17.77 -13.13
CA ILE A 230 23.65 17.19 -11.92
C ILE A 230 22.50 16.94 -10.95
N VAL A 231 22.25 15.66 -10.68
CA VAL A 231 21.16 15.21 -9.77
C VAL A 231 21.76 14.80 -8.44
N THR A 232 21.20 15.35 -7.36
CA THR A 232 21.60 15.01 -5.97
C THR A 232 20.54 14.12 -5.36
N PHE A 233 20.98 13.10 -4.64
CA PHE A 233 20.11 12.14 -3.97
C PHE A 233 20.44 12.07 -2.48
N ASP A 234 19.41 11.98 -1.64
CA ASP A 234 19.51 11.47 -0.28
C ASP A 234 19.41 9.95 -0.28
N ASN A 235 19.84 9.31 0.81
CA ASN A 235 19.80 7.85 0.99
C ASN A 235 20.54 7.04 -0.10
N ALA A 236 21.57 7.62 -0.70
CA ALA A 236 22.35 7.01 -1.78
C ALA A 236 23.73 6.49 -1.33
N SER A 237 23.95 6.26 -0.04
CA SER A 237 25.25 5.82 0.51
C SER A 237 25.72 4.47 0.00
N ALA A 238 24.79 3.63 -0.48
CA ALA A 238 25.09 2.33 -1.09
C ALA A 238 25.17 2.36 -2.64
N GLY A 239 25.05 3.55 -3.26
CA GLY A 239 24.96 3.75 -4.71
C GLY A 239 23.54 4.01 -5.17
N LEU A 240 23.40 4.14 -6.53
CA LEU A 240 22.11 4.32 -7.23
C LEU A 240 21.72 3.02 -7.90
#